data_f22128f33d67771257d9a74649a8d4a6
#
_entry.id   f22128f33d67771257d9a74649a8d4a6
#
_cell.length_a   1.000
_cell.length_b   1.000
_cell.length_c   1.000
_cell.angle_alpha   90.00
_cell.angle_beta   90.00
_cell.angle_gamma   90.00
#
_symmetry.space_group_name_H-M   'P 1'
#
loop_
_entity.id
_entity.type
_entity.pdbx_description
1 polymer ?
#
loop_
_entity_poly.entity_id
_entity_poly.type
_entity_poly.pdbx_seq_one_letter_code
_entity_poly.pdbx_strand_id
1 'polypeptide(L)'
;TAEAESSAESEADAAETNQTTQQASQPESPYADIYPDMMVNAPAESDYVRELGIVYLTFDDGPSDNTYSILSYLEQYNVKATFFVVPNRSEGCYAKLKAIAAAGHSIGVHSASHVYKDIYSSVEAYLDDFHEAWDIIYDATGIKTEIFRFPGGSVNDFNTETRDKIIQEMTRRG
;
A
#
# COMPACT_ATOMS: atom_id res chain seq x y z
N THR A 1 15.58 -33.05 66.27
CA THR A 1 14.33 -32.58 66.89
C THR A 1 13.68 -31.65 65.90
N ALA A 2 12.76 -32.14 65.15
CA ALA A 2 11.33 -32.29 65.42
C ALA A 2 10.57 -31.08 64.87
N GLU A 3 9.76 -31.44 63.93
CA GLU A 3 8.30 -31.25 63.87
C GLU A 3 7.87 -29.90 63.34
N ALA A 4 6.88 -29.69 62.56
CA ALA A 4 5.85 -30.48 61.90
C ALA A 4 4.92 -29.45 61.19
N GLU A 5 4.35 -29.90 60.08
CA GLU A 5 3.01 -29.63 59.57
C GLU A 5 2.44 -28.21 59.57
N SER A 6 1.99 -27.71 58.41
CA SER A 6 0.56 -27.71 58.14
C SER A 6 0.28 -27.18 56.71
N SER A 7 -0.47 -28.00 55.99
CA SER A 7 -1.20 -27.75 54.76
C SER A 7 -2.17 -26.56 54.84
N ALA A 8 -2.25 -25.80 53.77
CA ALA A 8 -3.51 -25.16 53.34
C ALA A 8 -3.47 -24.91 51.83
N GLU A 9 -4.20 -25.72 51.12
CA GLU A 9 -4.66 -25.46 49.77
C GLU A 9 -5.57 -24.24 49.75
N SER A 10 -5.33 -23.34 48.81
CA SER A 10 -6.33 -22.38 48.41
C SER A 10 -6.34 -22.28 46.89
N GLU A 11 -7.36 -22.87 46.36
CA GLU A 11 -7.80 -22.71 44.97
C GLU A 11 -7.99 -21.21 44.71
N ALA A 12 -7.28 -20.66 43.76
CA ALA A 12 -7.56 -19.38 43.16
C ALA A 12 -7.98 -19.61 41.71
N ASP A 13 -9.28 -19.47 41.54
CA ASP A 13 -10.07 -19.38 40.33
C ASP A 13 -9.40 -18.47 39.29
N ALA A 14 -8.94 -19.07 38.20
CA ALA A 14 -8.43 -18.33 37.03
C ALA A 14 -9.62 -17.91 36.18
N ALA A 15 -10.15 -16.74 36.43
CA ALA A 15 -11.09 -16.09 35.55
C ALA A 15 -10.36 -15.72 34.23
N GLU A 16 -10.55 -16.54 33.20
CA GLU A 16 -10.25 -16.18 31.82
C GLU A 16 -11.10 -14.99 31.41
N THR A 17 -10.50 -13.82 31.43
CA THR A 17 -11.08 -12.62 30.81
C THR A 17 -10.89 -12.73 29.31
N ASN A 18 -11.90 -13.27 28.66
CA ASN A 18 -12.05 -13.32 27.22
C ASN A 18 -12.26 -11.88 26.71
N GLN A 19 -11.17 -11.16 26.44
CA GLN A 19 -11.23 -9.86 25.75
C GLN A 19 -11.52 -10.13 24.28
N THR A 20 -12.82 -10.26 23.97
CA THR A 20 -13.33 -10.12 22.61
C THR A 20 -13.04 -8.68 22.19
N THR A 21 -11.96 -8.46 21.45
CA THR A 21 -11.69 -7.21 20.76
C THR A 21 -12.85 -7.00 19.78
N GLN A 22 -13.81 -6.19 20.17
CA GLN A 22 -14.83 -5.69 19.25
C GLN A 22 -14.12 -4.81 18.25
N GLN A 23 -13.80 -5.38 17.10
CA GLN A 23 -13.44 -4.64 15.91
C GLN A 23 -14.67 -3.77 15.60
N ALA A 24 -14.59 -2.48 15.88
CA ALA A 24 -15.63 -1.53 15.54
C ALA A 24 -15.85 -1.65 14.03
N SER A 25 -17.05 -2.10 13.64
CA SER A 25 -17.47 -2.16 12.25
C SER A 25 -17.38 -0.75 11.68
N GLN A 26 -16.43 -0.51 10.81
CA GLN A 26 -16.40 0.73 10.04
C GLN A 26 -17.71 0.83 9.25
N PRO A 27 -18.31 2.03 9.12
CA PRO A 27 -19.52 2.19 8.33
C PRO A 27 -19.28 1.64 6.93
N GLU A 28 -20.23 0.84 6.44
CA GLU A 28 -20.16 0.27 5.10
C GLU A 28 -19.99 1.40 4.09
N SER A 29 -18.88 1.41 3.38
CA SER A 29 -18.64 2.35 2.30
C SER A 29 -19.55 2.01 1.12
N PRO A 30 -20.14 2.99 0.41
CA PRO A 30 -20.88 2.72 -0.81
C PRO A 30 -20.02 2.08 -1.91
N TYR A 31 -18.71 2.06 -1.75
CA TYR A 31 -17.74 1.48 -2.67
C TYR A 31 -17.15 0.14 -2.18
N ALA A 32 -17.71 -0.45 -1.12
CA ALA A 32 -17.16 -1.65 -0.49
C ALA A 32 -17.08 -2.85 -1.43
N ASP A 33 -18.05 -2.99 -2.33
CA ASP A 33 -18.13 -4.10 -3.30
C ASP A 33 -17.27 -3.87 -4.56
N ILE A 34 -16.71 -2.66 -4.74
CA ILE A 34 -15.84 -2.35 -5.86
C ILE A 34 -14.43 -2.83 -5.51
N TYR A 35 -13.91 -3.80 -6.26
CA TYR A 35 -12.57 -4.37 -6.07
C TYR A 35 -12.26 -4.74 -4.61
N PRO A 36 -12.98 -5.73 -4.03
CA PRO A 36 -12.78 -6.15 -2.64
C PRO A 36 -11.38 -6.76 -2.40
N ASP A 37 -10.70 -7.22 -3.44
CA ASP A 37 -9.35 -7.76 -3.44
C ASP A 37 -8.25 -6.71 -3.27
N MET A 38 -8.59 -5.42 -3.42
CA MET A 38 -7.69 -4.30 -3.12
C MET A 38 -7.70 -3.87 -1.64
N MET A 39 -8.25 -4.67 -0.77
CA MET A 39 -8.15 -4.42 0.67
C MET A 39 -6.80 -4.90 1.18
N VAL A 40 -6.05 -4.01 1.83
CA VAL A 40 -4.88 -4.34 2.61
C VAL A 40 -5.17 -4.11 4.08
N ASN A 41 -4.54 -4.88 4.95
CA ASN A 41 -4.62 -4.60 6.38
C ASN A 41 -3.71 -3.39 6.64
N ALA A 42 -4.30 -2.25 6.96
CA ALA A 42 -3.51 -1.12 7.40
C ALA A 42 -2.58 -1.57 8.53
N PRO A 43 -1.28 -1.29 8.48
CA PRO A 43 -0.41 -1.55 9.61
C PRO A 43 -0.98 -0.81 10.82
N ALA A 44 -1.01 -1.47 11.98
CA ALA A 44 -1.24 -0.78 13.25
C ALA A 44 -0.35 0.46 13.28
N GLU A 45 -0.87 1.58 13.79
CA GLU A 45 -0.16 2.87 13.85
C GLU A 45 1.34 2.62 14.02
N SER A 46 2.11 2.93 12.98
CA SER A 46 3.54 2.67 13.05
C SER A 46 4.17 3.69 13.99
N ASP A 47 4.87 3.24 15.00
CA ASP A 47 5.82 4.03 15.79
C ASP A 47 6.99 4.50 14.90
N TYR A 48 6.66 5.01 13.70
CA TYR A 48 7.67 5.47 12.74
C TYR A 48 8.41 6.67 13.35
N VAL A 49 9.56 6.37 13.92
CA VAL A 49 10.51 7.40 14.32
C VAL A 49 11.23 7.86 13.07
N ARG A 50 10.98 9.11 12.68
CA ARG A 50 11.70 9.74 11.56
C ARG A 50 13.21 9.74 11.88
N GLU A 51 13.95 8.88 11.22
CA GLU A 51 15.41 8.90 11.29
C GLU A 51 15.94 10.14 10.54
N LEU A 52 16.71 10.97 11.26
CA LEU A 52 17.32 12.14 10.66
C LEU A 52 18.45 11.73 9.71
N GLY A 53 18.50 12.36 8.53
CA GLY A 53 19.56 12.13 7.54
C GLY A 53 19.26 11.03 6.52
N ILE A 54 18.07 10.43 6.55
CA ILE A 54 17.61 9.49 5.52
C ILE A 54 16.85 10.24 4.43
N VAL A 55 17.17 9.90 3.17
CA VAL A 55 16.45 10.36 1.96
C VAL A 55 15.88 9.14 1.26
N TYR A 56 14.57 9.16 0.98
CA TYR A 56 13.90 8.15 0.20
C TYR A 56 13.81 8.60 -1.26
N LEU A 57 14.43 7.86 -2.18
CA LEU A 57 14.36 8.13 -3.60
C LEU A 57 13.07 7.55 -4.18
N THR A 58 12.34 8.36 -4.94
CA THR A 58 11.13 7.93 -5.65
C THR A 58 11.16 8.39 -7.10
N PHE A 59 10.58 7.59 -7.99
CA PHE A 59 10.44 7.87 -9.41
C PHE A 59 9.00 7.66 -9.80
N ASP A 60 8.37 8.70 -10.37
CA ASP A 60 6.99 8.65 -10.84
C ASP A 60 6.94 8.47 -12.38
N ASP A 61 5.76 8.17 -12.92
CA ASP A 61 5.41 8.11 -14.36
C ASP A 61 6.11 7.01 -15.18
N GLY A 62 6.96 6.20 -14.57
CA GLY A 62 7.57 5.06 -15.26
C GLY A 62 6.61 3.85 -15.42
N PRO A 63 7.10 2.75 -16.02
CA PRO A 63 8.42 2.54 -16.57
C PRO A 63 8.59 3.18 -17.96
N SER A 64 9.77 3.69 -18.24
CA SER A 64 10.13 4.37 -19.48
C SER A 64 11.41 3.82 -20.10
N ASP A 65 11.91 4.41 -21.16
CA ASP A 65 13.19 4.02 -21.75
C ASP A 65 14.39 4.31 -20.81
N ASN A 66 14.21 5.23 -19.86
CA ASN A 66 15.22 5.54 -18.86
C ASN A 66 15.30 4.51 -17.72
N THR A 67 14.34 3.62 -17.60
CA THR A 67 14.23 2.68 -16.46
C THR A 67 15.50 1.88 -16.26
N TYR A 68 16.08 1.28 -17.30
CA TYR A 68 17.30 0.48 -17.18
C TYR A 68 18.53 1.31 -16.78
N SER A 69 18.62 2.54 -17.27
CA SER A 69 19.70 3.45 -16.89
C SER A 69 19.59 3.85 -15.41
N ILE A 70 18.39 4.13 -14.93
CA ILE A 70 18.13 4.43 -13.51
C ILE A 70 18.50 3.21 -12.65
N LEU A 71 18.07 2.01 -13.02
CA LEU A 71 18.41 0.77 -12.30
C LEU A 71 19.92 0.56 -12.23
N SER A 72 20.66 0.80 -13.32
CA SER A 72 22.12 0.69 -13.35
C SER A 72 22.82 1.66 -12.39
N TYR A 73 22.34 2.92 -12.30
CA TYR A 73 22.86 3.87 -11.34
C TYR A 73 22.54 3.47 -9.90
N LEU A 74 21.31 3.04 -9.62
CA LEU A 74 20.91 2.60 -8.29
C LEU A 74 21.75 1.39 -7.83
N GLU A 75 22.04 0.46 -8.73
CA GLU A 75 22.93 -0.68 -8.48
C GLU A 75 24.36 -0.22 -8.21
N GLN A 76 24.92 0.66 -9.05
CA GLN A 76 26.28 1.20 -8.90
C GLN A 76 26.50 1.83 -7.51
N TYR A 77 25.50 2.53 -6.99
CA TYR A 77 25.58 3.19 -5.68
C TYR A 77 25.00 2.36 -4.54
N ASN A 78 24.55 1.13 -4.83
CA ASN A 78 23.88 0.23 -3.87
C ASN A 78 22.73 0.91 -3.12
N VAL A 79 21.87 1.62 -3.85
CA VAL A 79 20.73 2.37 -3.32
C VAL A 79 19.44 1.73 -3.79
N LYS A 80 18.45 1.67 -2.89
CA LYS A 80 17.09 1.26 -3.23
C LYS A 80 16.18 2.48 -3.43
N ALA A 81 15.13 2.29 -4.23
CA ALA A 81 14.17 3.34 -4.55
C ALA A 81 12.75 2.77 -4.64
N THR A 82 11.77 3.65 -4.67
CA THR A 82 10.37 3.33 -4.95
C THR A 82 9.99 3.89 -6.31
N PHE A 83 9.34 3.07 -7.14
CA PHE A 83 8.83 3.46 -8.44
C PHE A 83 7.30 3.49 -8.40
N PHE A 84 6.70 4.67 -8.51
CA PHE A 84 5.27 4.83 -8.69
C PHE A 84 4.96 4.84 -10.19
N VAL A 85 4.36 3.76 -10.67
CA VAL A 85 4.34 3.48 -12.11
C VAL A 85 2.98 3.76 -12.76
N VAL A 86 3.03 4.11 -14.06
CA VAL A 86 1.92 4.18 -14.99
C VAL A 86 2.10 3.04 -15.99
N PRO A 87 1.72 1.79 -15.62
CA PRO A 87 2.05 0.62 -16.42
C PRO A 87 1.06 0.44 -17.59
N ASN A 88 1.47 -0.39 -18.55
CA ASN A 88 0.60 -0.88 -19.62
C ASN A 88 0.90 -2.35 -19.91
N ARG A 89 0.02 -3.02 -20.69
CA ARG A 89 0.12 -4.47 -20.97
C ARG A 89 1.09 -4.81 -22.11
N SER A 90 2.05 -3.95 -22.45
CA SER A 90 3.07 -4.27 -23.45
C SER A 90 4.18 -5.15 -22.87
N GLU A 91 4.77 -6.01 -23.68
CA GLU A 91 5.92 -6.85 -23.28
C GLU A 91 7.09 -6.00 -22.76
N GLY A 92 7.32 -4.84 -23.37
CA GLY A 92 8.38 -3.91 -22.96
C GLY A 92 8.15 -3.31 -21.58
N CYS A 93 6.88 -2.99 -21.23
CA CYS A 93 6.50 -2.53 -19.91
C CYS A 93 6.68 -3.66 -18.88
N TYR A 94 6.17 -4.85 -19.18
CA TYR A 94 6.30 -6.03 -18.30
C TYR A 94 7.77 -6.37 -18.02
N ALA A 95 8.64 -6.31 -19.02
CA ALA A 95 10.07 -6.55 -18.85
C ALA A 95 10.71 -5.53 -17.88
N LYS A 96 10.34 -4.25 -17.99
CA LYS A 96 10.83 -3.18 -17.11
C LYS A 96 10.31 -3.34 -15.67
N LEU A 97 9.01 -3.67 -15.49
CA LEU A 97 8.46 -3.95 -14.16
C LEU A 97 9.17 -5.12 -13.48
N LYS A 98 9.40 -6.22 -14.22
CA LYS A 98 10.18 -7.37 -13.73
C LYS A 98 11.61 -6.98 -13.34
N ALA A 99 12.25 -6.11 -14.12
CA ALA A 99 13.60 -5.64 -13.83
C ALA A 99 13.64 -4.79 -12.54
N ILE A 100 12.68 -3.89 -12.33
CA ILE A 100 12.55 -3.10 -11.11
C ILE A 100 12.39 -4.02 -9.90
N ALA A 101 11.48 -4.99 -9.98
CA ALA A 101 11.21 -5.96 -8.91
C ALA A 101 12.44 -6.85 -8.62
N ALA A 102 13.08 -7.40 -9.66
CA ALA A 102 14.25 -8.27 -9.53
C ALA A 102 15.45 -7.54 -8.93
N ALA A 103 15.59 -6.23 -9.16
CA ALA A 103 16.60 -5.39 -8.54
C ALA A 103 16.28 -5.04 -7.07
N GLY A 104 15.14 -5.50 -6.54
CA GLY A 104 14.74 -5.31 -5.14
C GLY A 104 14.30 -3.89 -4.80
N HIS A 105 13.74 -3.17 -5.78
CA HIS A 105 13.08 -1.89 -5.58
C HIS A 105 11.60 -2.07 -5.28
N SER A 106 10.99 -1.09 -4.59
CA SER A 106 9.56 -1.07 -4.35
C SER A 106 8.82 -0.56 -5.59
N ILE A 107 7.66 -1.14 -5.87
CA ILE A 107 6.76 -0.69 -6.93
C ILE A 107 5.44 -0.28 -6.28
N GLY A 108 4.95 0.92 -6.61
CA GLY A 108 3.66 1.43 -6.19
C GLY A 108 2.79 1.82 -7.38
N VAL A 109 1.48 1.91 -7.15
CA VAL A 109 0.54 2.41 -8.14
C VAL A 109 0.66 3.93 -8.25
N HIS A 110 0.78 4.44 -9.49
CA HIS A 110 0.56 5.86 -9.76
C HIS A 110 -0.78 6.08 -10.46
N SER A 111 -1.01 5.41 -11.59
CA SER A 111 -2.24 5.42 -12.37
C SER A 111 -2.09 4.40 -13.51
N ALA A 112 -3.17 4.00 -14.15
CA ALA A 112 -3.11 3.29 -15.42
C ALA A 112 -3.12 4.24 -16.62
N SER A 113 -4.02 5.23 -16.60
CA SER A 113 -4.23 6.17 -17.73
C SER A 113 -3.44 7.46 -17.61
N HIS A 114 -3.20 7.93 -16.39
CA HIS A 114 -2.63 9.24 -16.04
C HIS A 114 -3.43 10.44 -16.63
N VAL A 115 -4.71 10.25 -16.92
CA VAL A 115 -5.60 11.28 -17.45
C VAL A 115 -6.42 11.88 -16.32
N TYR A 116 -5.94 12.94 -15.71
CA TYR A 116 -6.49 13.55 -14.49
C TYR A 116 -7.99 13.81 -14.56
N LYS A 117 -8.47 14.35 -15.71
CA LYS A 117 -9.89 14.63 -15.91
C LYS A 117 -10.77 13.40 -15.74
N ASP A 118 -10.28 12.25 -16.17
CA ASP A 118 -11.03 11.00 -16.15
C ASP A 118 -10.91 10.32 -14.77
N ILE A 119 -9.69 10.15 -14.27
CA ILE A 119 -9.45 9.47 -12.99
C ILE A 119 -10.06 10.19 -11.78
N TYR A 120 -10.18 11.52 -11.82
CA TYR A 120 -10.76 12.30 -10.73
C TYR A 120 -12.23 12.68 -10.95
N SER A 121 -12.88 12.14 -11.96
CA SER A 121 -14.29 12.42 -12.26
C SER A 121 -15.25 11.84 -11.22
N SER A 122 -14.91 10.69 -10.62
CA SER A 122 -15.64 10.06 -9.53
C SER A 122 -14.72 9.15 -8.71
N VAL A 123 -15.22 8.63 -7.57
CA VAL A 123 -14.49 7.63 -6.77
C VAL A 123 -14.35 6.33 -7.54
N GLU A 124 -15.41 5.92 -8.24
CA GLU A 124 -15.42 4.70 -9.04
C GLU A 124 -14.38 4.78 -10.17
N ALA A 125 -14.33 5.91 -10.90
CA ALA A 125 -13.35 6.12 -11.96
C ALA A 125 -11.91 6.06 -11.45
N TYR A 126 -11.68 6.62 -10.24
CA TYR A 126 -10.37 6.51 -9.59
C TYR A 126 -10.03 5.06 -9.24
N LEU A 127 -10.98 4.32 -8.67
CA LEU A 127 -10.78 2.91 -8.32
C LEU A 127 -10.55 2.03 -9.53
N ASP A 128 -11.27 2.28 -10.64
CA ASP A 128 -11.11 1.54 -11.90
C ASP A 128 -9.69 1.73 -12.48
N ASP A 129 -9.22 2.98 -12.56
CA ASP A 129 -7.87 3.30 -13.04
C ASP A 129 -6.79 2.73 -12.12
N PHE A 130 -6.99 2.83 -10.81
CA PHE A 130 -6.09 2.27 -9.81
C PHE A 130 -5.99 0.74 -9.94
N HIS A 131 -7.13 0.06 -9.99
CA HIS A 131 -7.18 -1.39 -10.10
C HIS A 131 -6.51 -1.90 -11.38
N GLU A 132 -6.74 -1.24 -12.51
CA GLU A 132 -6.07 -1.60 -13.78
C GLU A 132 -4.54 -1.53 -13.64
N ALA A 133 -4.00 -0.47 -13.03
CA ALA A 133 -2.56 -0.36 -12.80
C ALA A 133 -2.04 -1.43 -11.82
N TRP A 134 -2.80 -1.67 -10.74
CA TRP A 134 -2.48 -2.67 -9.73
C TRP A 134 -2.44 -4.09 -10.33
N ASP A 135 -3.42 -4.42 -11.16
CA ASP A 135 -3.54 -5.71 -11.84
C ASP A 135 -2.38 -5.94 -12.84
N ILE A 136 -2.01 -4.90 -13.61
CA ILE A 136 -0.85 -4.98 -14.52
C ILE A 136 0.45 -5.21 -13.73
N ILE A 137 0.65 -4.55 -12.60
CA ILE A 137 1.82 -4.76 -11.74
C ILE A 137 1.84 -6.22 -11.25
N TYR A 138 0.71 -6.71 -10.76
CA TYR A 138 0.58 -8.09 -10.28
C TYR A 138 0.83 -9.11 -11.38
N ASP A 139 0.21 -8.95 -12.55
CA ASP A 139 0.43 -9.83 -13.71
C ASP A 139 1.90 -9.90 -14.14
N ALA A 140 2.58 -8.76 -14.11
CA ALA A 140 3.97 -8.69 -14.52
C ALA A 140 4.93 -9.28 -13.48
N THR A 141 4.69 -9.07 -12.18
CA THR A 141 5.69 -9.27 -11.12
C THR A 141 5.28 -10.29 -10.06
N GLY A 142 3.99 -10.60 -9.93
CA GLY A 142 3.42 -11.36 -8.82
C GLY A 142 3.34 -10.56 -7.50
N ILE A 143 3.68 -9.27 -7.51
CA ILE A 143 3.67 -8.42 -6.31
C ILE A 143 2.30 -7.77 -6.16
N LYS A 144 1.65 -8.01 -5.04
CA LYS A 144 0.49 -7.24 -4.58
C LYS A 144 1.01 -5.97 -3.90
N THR A 145 1.05 -4.87 -4.66
CA THR A 145 1.56 -3.61 -4.10
C THR A 145 0.57 -3.00 -3.11
N GLU A 146 1.10 -2.46 -2.01
CA GLU A 146 0.34 -1.85 -0.90
C GLU A 146 0.61 -0.35 -0.80
N ILE A 147 1.33 0.21 -1.77
CA ILE A 147 1.70 1.62 -1.79
C ILE A 147 1.28 2.29 -3.08
N PHE A 148 0.92 3.55 -2.98
CA PHE A 148 0.54 4.35 -4.15
C PHE A 148 0.86 5.83 -3.98
N ARG A 149 0.78 6.57 -5.06
CA ARG A 149 0.91 8.02 -5.08
C ARG A 149 -0.13 8.63 -6.01
N PHE A 150 -0.85 9.63 -5.53
CA PHE A 150 -1.84 10.35 -6.33
C PHE A 150 -1.18 11.06 -7.52
N PRO A 151 -1.65 10.87 -8.76
CA PRO A 151 -1.25 11.67 -9.91
C PRO A 151 -1.50 13.18 -9.68
N GLY A 152 -0.45 13.99 -9.79
CA GLY A 152 -0.55 15.43 -9.51
C GLY A 152 -0.73 15.78 -8.02
N GLY A 153 -0.56 14.80 -7.12
CA GLY A 153 -0.77 14.96 -5.68
C GLY A 153 -2.23 14.79 -5.25
N SER A 154 -2.45 14.63 -3.95
CA SER A 154 -3.78 14.47 -3.37
C SER A 154 -4.63 15.75 -3.42
N VAL A 155 -4.04 16.90 -3.73
CA VAL A 155 -4.71 18.20 -3.89
C VAL A 155 -4.33 18.79 -5.23
N ASN A 156 -5.26 18.78 -6.18
CA ASN A 156 -5.08 19.37 -7.51
C ASN A 156 -6.40 19.93 -8.04
N ASP A 157 -6.38 20.63 -9.17
CA ASP A 157 -7.55 21.31 -9.73
C ASP A 157 -8.61 20.37 -10.28
N PHE A 158 -8.27 19.09 -10.51
CA PHE A 158 -9.18 18.08 -11.08
C PHE A 158 -9.97 17.31 -10.03
N ASN A 159 -9.53 17.29 -8.77
CA ASN A 159 -10.15 16.49 -7.72
C ASN A 159 -10.87 17.29 -6.63
N THR A 160 -11.17 18.56 -6.86
CA THR A 160 -11.78 19.46 -5.86
C THR A 160 -13.08 18.94 -5.27
N GLU A 161 -13.89 18.22 -6.05
CA GLU A 161 -15.19 17.67 -5.63
C GLU A 161 -15.11 16.22 -5.12
N THR A 162 -14.12 15.47 -5.57
CA THR A 162 -13.99 14.02 -5.29
C THR A 162 -12.90 13.68 -4.30
N ARG A 163 -11.95 14.57 -4.08
CA ARG A 163 -10.74 14.36 -3.27
C ARG A 163 -10.99 13.69 -1.93
N ASP A 164 -11.84 14.29 -1.11
CA ASP A 164 -12.03 13.83 0.27
C ASP A 164 -12.66 12.43 0.32
N LYS A 165 -13.54 12.13 -0.64
CA LYS A 165 -14.15 10.80 -0.79
C LYS A 165 -13.14 9.76 -1.25
N ILE A 166 -12.26 10.12 -2.20
CA ILE A 166 -11.21 9.23 -2.69
C ILE A 166 -10.22 8.95 -1.55
N ILE A 167 -9.76 9.98 -0.84
CA ILE A 167 -8.85 9.81 0.31
C ILE A 167 -9.48 8.92 1.37
N GLN A 168 -10.76 9.16 1.72
CA GLN A 168 -11.47 8.35 2.70
C GLN A 168 -11.55 6.89 2.26
N GLU A 169 -11.90 6.62 1.00
CA GLU A 169 -12.01 5.27 0.47
C GLU A 169 -10.64 4.56 0.41
N MET A 170 -9.59 5.24 -0.03
CA MET A 170 -8.25 4.66 -0.06
C MET A 170 -7.72 4.39 1.36
N THR A 171 -8.00 5.29 2.31
CA THR A 171 -7.66 5.07 3.74
C THR A 171 -8.41 3.86 4.32
N ARG A 172 -9.68 3.65 3.95
CA ARG A 172 -10.45 2.48 4.38
C ARG A 172 -9.85 1.18 3.86
N ARG A 173 -9.22 1.22 2.68
CA ARG A 173 -8.58 0.05 2.07
C ARG A 173 -7.22 -0.29 2.68
N GLY A 174 -6.58 0.63 3.39
CA GLY A 174 -5.29 0.49 4.05
C GLY A 174 -4.18 1.26 3.37
#